data_18fd1016ce600de02e490c3405b5f227
#
_entry.id   18fd1016ce600de02e490c3405b5f227
#
_cell.length_a   1.000
_cell.length_b   1.000
_cell.length_c   1.000
_cell.angle_alpha   90.00
_cell.angle_beta   90.00
_cell.angle_gamma   90.00
#
_symmetry.space_group_name_H-M   'P 1'
#
loop_
_entity.id
_entity.type
_entity.pdbx_description
1 polymer ?
#
loop_
_entity_poly.entity_id
_entity_poly.type
_entity_poly.pdbx_seq_one_letter_code
_entity_poly.pdbx_strand_id
1 'polypeptide(L)' 'MEFNRCGRCGSFYVSEGNVCPKCSTKDGFEFKTFTNYIKENGLDNSLDTISGETGITVQNLNRFLGY' A
#
# COMPACT_ATOMS: atom_id res chain seq x y z
N MET A 1 -19.14 -18.66 1.16
CA MET A 1 -17.87 -18.21 1.73
C MET A 1 -17.16 -17.30 0.72
N GLU A 2 -16.82 -16.10 1.11
CA GLU A 2 -16.21 -15.16 0.20
C GLU A 2 -14.70 -15.17 0.37
N PHE A 3 -14.00 -15.20 -0.77
CA PHE A 3 -12.55 -15.11 -0.80
C PHE A 3 -12.14 -13.75 -1.34
N ASN A 4 -11.14 -13.16 -0.73
CA ASN A 4 -10.52 -11.95 -1.23
C ASN A 4 -9.14 -12.28 -1.79
N ARG A 5 -8.74 -11.54 -2.78
CA ARG A 5 -7.42 -11.69 -3.36
C ARG A 5 -6.49 -10.61 -2.78
N CYS A 6 -5.34 -11.05 -2.28
CA CYS A 6 -4.35 -10.11 -1.74
C CYS A 6 -3.84 -9.19 -2.84
N GLY A 7 -3.90 -7.88 -2.58
CA GLY A 7 -3.40 -6.89 -3.53
C GLY A 7 -1.88 -6.84 -3.65
N ARG A 8 -1.16 -7.57 -2.79
CA ARG A 8 0.30 -7.59 -2.79
C ARG A 8 0.87 -8.89 -3.36
N CYS A 9 0.45 -10.02 -2.83
CA CYS A 9 1.02 -11.32 -3.25
C CYS A 9 0.12 -12.12 -4.17
N GLY A 10 -1.13 -11.70 -4.33
CA GLY A 10 -2.09 -12.38 -5.20
C GLY A 10 -2.72 -13.63 -4.60
N SER A 11 -2.38 -13.99 -3.38
CA SER A 11 -2.97 -15.15 -2.73
C SER A 11 -4.39 -14.89 -2.30
N PHE A 12 -5.22 -15.93 -2.29
CA PHE A 12 -6.58 -15.83 -1.78
C PHE A 12 -6.57 -15.98 -0.27
N TYR A 13 -7.46 -15.27 0.40
CA TYR A 13 -7.59 -15.35 1.84
C TYR A 13 -9.03 -15.05 2.24
N VAL A 14 -9.38 -15.42 3.47
CA VAL A 14 -10.72 -15.20 4.03
C VAL A 14 -10.57 -14.28 5.23
N SER A 15 -10.61 -12.98 4.96
CA SER A 15 -10.62 -11.96 6.01
C SER A 15 -10.95 -10.62 5.38
N GLU A 16 -11.15 -9.62 6.21
CA GLU A 16 -11.38 -8.26 5.72
C GLU A 16 -10.06 -7.61 5.33
N GLY A 17 -10.15 -6.67 4.38
CA GLY A 17 -9.01 -5.88 3.96
C GLY A 17 -8.58 -6.17 2.53
N ASN A 18 -7.60 -5.41 2.07
CA ASN A 18 -7.12 -5.49 0.70
C ASN A 18 -5.92 -6.41 0.54
N VAL A 19 -5.35 -6.88 1.63
CA VAL A 19 -4.17 -7.74 1.63
C VAL A 19 -4.39 -8.88 2.61
N CYS A 20 -3.71 -10.01 2.37
CA CYS A 20 -3.80 -11.15 3.26
C CYS A 20 -3.11 -10.85 4.59
N PRO A 21 -3.43 -11.64 5.65
CA PRO A 21 -2.83 -11.41 6.97
C PRO A 21 -1.30 -11.41 6.96
N LYS A 22 -0.69 -12.17 6.07
CA LYS A 22 0.78 -12.21 5.97
C LYS A 22 1.35 -10.90 5.47
N CYS A 23 0.63 -10.20 4.59
CA CYS A 23 1.08 -8.94 4.02
C CYS A 23 0.62 -7.73 4.82
N SER A 24 -0.37 -7.89 5.70
CA SER A 24 -1.00 -6.74 6.35
C SER A 24 -0.02 -5.96 7.24
N THR A 25 0.89 -6.63 7.92
CA THR A 25 1.89 -5.96 8.77
C THR A 25 2.80 -5.09 7.91
N LYS A 26 3.32 -5.65 6.82
CA LYS A 26 4.19 -4.92 5.91
C LYS A 26 3.45 -3.79 5.21
N ASP A 27 2.21 -4.05 4.81
CA ASP A 27 1.36 -3.03 4.17
C ASP A 27 1.12 -1.87 5.13
N GLY A 28 0.88 -2.15 6.41
CA GLY A 28 0.71 -1.11 7.42
C GLY A 28 1.94 -0.24 7.60
N PHE A 29 3.13 -0.83 7.60
CA PHE A 29 4.37 -0.07 7.66
C PHE A 29 4.54 0.83 6.45
N GLU A 30 4.27 0.31 5.27
CA GLU A 30 4.37 1.11 4.04
C GLU A 30 3.36 2.25 4.03
N PHE A 31 2.14 1.99 4.46
CA PHE A 31 1.12 3.02 4.53
C PHE A 31 1.53 4.12 5.50
N LYS A 32 2.10 3.76 6.64
CA LYS A 32 2.59 4.74 7.61
C LYS A 32 3.72 5.58 7.03
N THR A 33 4.65 4.93 6.34
CA THR A 33 5.75 5.64 5.65
C THR A 33 5.21 6.61 4.61
N PHE A 34 4.24 6.16 3.82
CA PHE A 34 3.58 6.99 2.82
C PHE A 34 2.92 8.20 3.46
N THR A 35 2.14 7.99 4.53
CA THR A 35 1.46 9.07 5.23
C THR A 35 2.45 10.10 5.77
N ASN A 36 3.54 9.65 6.37
CA ASN A 36 4.58 10.55 6.88
C ASN A 36 5.23 11.34 5.76
N TYR A 37 5.51 10.68 4.63
CA TYR A 37 6.09 11.36 3.47
C TYR A 37 5.17 12.47 2.97
N ILE A 38 3.89 12.19 2.84
CA ILE A 38 2.91 13.16 2.36
C ILE A 38 2.79 14.33 3.33
N LYS A 39 2.84 14.07 4.62
CA LYS A 39 2.81 15.12 5.64
C LYS A 39 3.97 16.10 5.49
N GLU A 40 5.15 15.59 5.16
CA GLU A 40 6.36 16.41 5.06
C GLU A 40 6.53 17.07 3.70
N ASN A 41 6.13 16.38 2.63
CA ASN A 41 6.44 16.80 1.25
C ASN A 41 5.20 17.13 0.42
N GLY A 42 4.01 16.73 0.87
CA GLY A 42 2.78 16.92 0.12
C GLY A 42 2.66 15.95 -1.05
N LEU A 43 1.60 16.14 -1.84
CA LEU A 43 1.30 15.27 -2.99
C LEU A 43 1.78 15.87 -4.32
N ASP A 44 2.68 16.83 -4.27
CA ASP A 44 3.15 17.53 -5.46
C ASP A 44 4.09 16.69 -6.32
N ASN A 45 4.67 15.64 -5.76
CA ASN A 45 5.59 14.77 -6.47
C ASN A 45 4.84 13.69 -7.24
N SER A 46 5.42 13.24 -8.35
CA SER A 46 4.86 12.14 -9.12
C SER A 46 4.97 10.84 -8.33
N LEU A 47 4.13 9.85 -8.68
CA LEU A 47 4.18 8.54 -8.02
C LEU A 47 5.54 7.87 -8.18
N ASP A 48 6.20 8.07 -9.33
CA ASP A 48 7.54 7.51 -9.55
C ASP A 48 8.55 8.09 -8.55
N THR A 49 8.48 9.39 -8.30
CA THR A 49 9.35 10.05 -7.33
C THR A 49 9.07 9.55 -5.92
N ILE A 50 7.79 9.49 -5.55
CA ILE A 50 7.39 9.00 -4.22
C ILE A 50 7.85 7.56 -4.04
N SER A 51 7.67 6.73 -5.06
CA SER A 51 8.10 5.33 -5.03
C SER A 51 9.61 5.23 -4.78
N GLY A 52 10.40 6.03 -5.49
CA GLY A 52 11.85 6.02 -5.34
C GLY A 52 12.32 6.47 -3.97
N GLU A 53 11.62 7.42 -3.36
CA GLU A 53 12.02 7.95 -2.06
C GLU A 53 11.53 7.13 -0.88
N THR A 54 10.34 6.55 -0.99
CA THR A 54 9.75 5.76 0.10
C THR A 54 10.09 4.27 0.02
N GLY A 55 10.48 3.80 -1.16
CA GLY A 55 10.69 2.38 -1.39
C GLY A 55 9.40 1.59 -1.59
N ILE A 56 8.27 2.27 -1.72
CA ILE A 56 6.98 1.65 -1.95
C ILE A 56 6.75 1.57 -3.47
N THR A 57 6.25 0.42 -3.97
CA THR A 57 5.98 0.29 -5.40
C THR A 57 4.85 1.22 -5.83
N VAL A 58 4.88 1.65 -7.10
CA VAL A 58 3.83 2.51 -7.65
C VAL A 58 2.46 1.85 -7.52
N GLN A 59 2.40 0.53 -7.69
CA GLN A 59 1.16 -0.23 -7.55
C GLN A 59 0.57 -0.08 -6.16
N ASN A 60 1.39 -0.18 -5.12
CA ASN A 60 0.93 -0.01 -3.75
C ASN A 60 0.55 1.45 -3.44
N LEU A 61 1.29 2.40 -4.01
CA LEU A 61 0.95 3.81 -3.87
C LEU A 61 -0.44 4.10 -4.44
N ASN A 62 -0.75 3.54 -5.60
CA ASN A 62 -2.08 3.69 -6.19
C ASN A 62 -3.18 3.13 -5.29
N ARG A 63 -2.92 2.00 -4.64
CA ARG A 63 -3.88 1.44 -3.68
C ARG A 63 -4.11 2.38 -2.50
N PHE A 64 -3.05 2.95 -1.98
CA PHE A 64 -3.16 3.88 -0.85
C PHE A 64 -3.93 5.14 -1.22
N LEU A 65 -3.71 5.66 -2.41
CA LEU A 65 -4.41 6.84 -2.90
C LEU A 65 -5.88 6.57 -3.23
N GLY A 66 -6.23 5.32 -3.47
CA GLY A 66 -7.60 4.92 -3.77
C GLY A 66 -8.50 4.76 -2.56
N TYR A 67 -7.98 4.94 -1.36
CA TYR A 67 -8.79 4.85 -0.14
C TYR A 67 -9.61 6.11 0.10
#